data_c2aaae508d3bd9669539976780aaff1e
#
_entry.id   c2aaae508d3bd9669539976780aaff1e
#
_cell.length_a   1.000
_cell.length_b   1.000
_cell.length_c   1.000
_cell.angle_alpha   90.00
_cell.angle_beta   90.00
_cell.angle_gamma   90.00
#
_symmetry.space_group_name_H-M   'P 1'
#
loop_
_entity.id
_entity.type
_entity.pdbx_description
1 polymer ?
#
loop_
_entity_poly.entity_id
_entity_poly.type
_entity_poly.pdbx_seq_one_letter_code
_entity_poly.pdbx_strand_id
1 'polypeptide(L)'
;MAWALGMVLCLHMGPSRAGDAYDHNQARQALQAGQILPLSQILVQQQKDHPGQVLEVELERDDGRWVYELKVLQPDGQLLKLELDAQSGVTLKRKIRTRASP
;
A
#
# COMPACT_ATOMS: atom_id res chain seq x y z
N MET A 1 -36.43 -5.79 28.46
CA MET A 1 -35.98 -5.20 28.53
C MET A 1 -34.79 -4.81 28.11
N ALA A 2 -33.99 -4.79 28.11
CA ALA A 2 -32.81 -4.40 27.79
C ALA A 2 -32.31 -4.60 26.57
N TRP A 3 -32.59 -5.26 25.98
CA TRP A 3 -32.09 -5.58 24.93
C TRP A 3 -31.65 -4.70 24.00
N ALA A 4 -31.94 -3.88 23.83
CA ALA A 4 -31.57 -3.06 22.82
C ALA A 4 -30.22 -2.82 22.58
N LEU A 5 -29.47 -3.08 23.34
CA LEU A 5 -28.17 -2.74 23.12
C LEU A 5 -27.51 -3.20 22.02
N GLY A 6 -27.65 -4.15 21.62
CA GLY A 6 -26.77 -4.64 20.66
C GLY A 6 -26.66 -3.89 19.47
N MET A 7 -27.57 -3.29 19.10
CA MET A 7 -27.45 -2.74 17.85
C MET A 7 -26.45 -1.80 17.67
N VAL A 8 -26.04 -1.21 18.52
CA VAL A 8 -25.05 -0.32 18.38
C VAL A 8 -23.98 -0.66 17.50
N LEU A 9 -23.55 -1.81 17.51
CA LEU A 9 -22.48 -2.12 16.71
C LEU A 9 -22.61 -1.90 15.32
N CYS A 10 -23.64 -2.08 14.76
CA CYS A 10 -23.66 -1.99 13.38
C CYS A 10 -23.16 -0.71 12.89
N LEU A 11 -23.23 0.26 13.63
CA LEU A 11 -22.79 1.46 13.15
C LEU A 11 -21.40 1.53 12.74
N HIS A 12 -20.62 0.75 13.27
CA HIS A 12 -19.27 0.87 12.94
C HIS A 12 -19.00 0.53 11.57
N MET A 13 -19.84 -0.11 10.94
CA MET A 13 -19.52 -0.52 9.68
C MET A 13 -19.53 0.59 8.84
N GLY A 14 -18.75 1.33 8.73
CA GLY A 14 -18.70 2.47 7.92
C GLY A 14 -19.03 2.22 6.50
N PRO A 15 -19.43 3.16 5.82
CA PRO A 15 -19.79 3.08 4.46
C PRO A 15 -18.67 2.82 3.51
N SER A 16 -17.54 3.21 3.78
CA SER A 16 -16.49 3.07 2.81
C SER A 16 -16.14 1.65 2.50
N ARG A 17 -16.67 0.71 3.21
CA ARG A 17 -16.26 -0.61 2.98
C ARG A 17 -16.57 -1.18 1.64
N ALA A 18 -17.60 -0.77 1.04
CA ALA A 18 -17.95 -1.35 -0.25
C ALA A 18 -16.88 -1.05 -1.28
N GLY A 19 -16.37 0.16 -1.29
CA GLY A 19 -15.33 0.50 -2.24
C GLY A 19 -14.04 -0.24 -1.96
N ASP A 20 -13.69 -0.38 -0.70
CA ASP A 20 -12.48 -1.08 -0.36
C ASP A 20 -12.57 -2.54 -0.76
N ALA A 21 -13.70 -3.17 -0.55
CA ALA A 21 -13.86 -4.57 -0.90
C ALA A 21 -13.74 -4.77 -2.41
N TYR A 22 -14.28 -3.85 -3.17
CA TYR A 22 -14.22 -3.97 -4.61
C TYR A 22 -12.76 -3.82 -5.06
N ASP A 23 -12.02 -2.90 -4.51
CA ASP A 23 -10.64 -2.71 -4.89
C ASP A 23 -9.80 -3.91 -4.48
N HIS A 24 -10.07 -4.50 -3.33
CA HIS A 24 -9.32 -5.66 -2.91
C HIS A 24 -9.55 -6.84 -3.84
N ASN A 25 -10.76 -7.02 -4.31
CA ASN A 25 -11.05 -8.11 -5.23
C ASN A 25 -10.37 -7.88 -6.57
N GLN A 26 -10.35 -6.65 -7.05
CA GLN A 26 -9.67 -6.36 -8.29
C GLN A 26 -8.17 -6.57 -8.15
N ALA A 27 -7.59 -6.19 -7.03
CA ALA A 27 -6.18 -6.39 -6.80
C ALA A 27 -5.83 -7.87 -6.76
N ARG A 28 -6.68 -8.67 -6.12
CA ARG A 28 -6.43 -10.09 -6.05
C ARG A 28 -6.49 -10.72 -7.44
N GLN A 29 -7.46 -10.33 -8.25
CA GLN A 29 -7.57 -10.85 -9.59
C GLN A 29 -6.37 -10.42 -10.44
N ALA A 30 -5.92 -9.20 -10.29
CA ALA A 30 -4.77 -8.71 -11.03
C ALA A 30 -3.51 -9.46 -10.65
N LEU A 31 -3.35 -9.78 -9.37
CA LEU A 31 -2.20 -10.53 -8.92
C LEU A 31 -2.24 -11.94 -9.53
N GLN A 32 -3.39 -12.58 -9.52
CA GLN A 32 -3.52 -13.93 -10.07
C GLN A 32 -3.30 -13.93 -11.57
N ALA A 33 -3.64 -12.86 -12.24
CA ALA A 33 -3.46 -12.76 -13.68
C ALA A 33 -2.05 -12.32 -14.08
N GLY A 34 -1.18 -12.11 -13.11
CA GLY A 34 0.18 -11.68 -13.45
C GLY A 34 0.32 -10.21 -13.77
N GLN A 35 -0.69 -9.43 -13.45
CA GLN A 35 -0.64 -8.00 -13.72
C GLN A 35 0.04 -7.24 -12.60
N ILE A 36 0.24 -7.88 -11.48
CA ILE A 36 0.89 -7.29 -10.32
C ILE A 36 1.94 -8.27 -9.82
N LEU A 37 3.15 -7.79 -9.58
CA LEU A 37 4.17 -8.64 -9.00
C LEU A 37 3.88 -8.84 -7.52
N PRO A 38 4.20 -10.01 -6.96
CA PRO A 38 4.01 -10.23 -5.54
C PRO A 38 4.82 -9.25 -4.72
N LEU A 39 4.28 -8.82 -3.60
CA LEU A 39 4.96 -7.87 -2.74
C LEU A 39 6.34 -8.38 -2.31
N SER A 40 6.47 -9.66 -2.04
CA SER A 40 7.75 -10.21 -1.63
C SER A 40 8.84 -9.93 -2.67
N GLN A 41 8.48 -10.00 -3.93
CA GLN A 41 9.43 -9.77 -4.99
C GLN A 41 9.79 -8.29 -5.06
N ILE A 42 8.81 -7.42 -4.87
CA ILE A 42 9.04 -5.99 -4.85
C ILE A 42 9.97 -5.64 -3.69
N LEU A 43 9.76 -6.22 -2.52
CA LEU A 43 10.56 -5.90 -1.35
C LEU A 43 12.01 -6.36 -1.52
N VAL A 44 12.23 -7.50 -2.14
CA VAL A 44 13.60 -7.96 -2.38
C VAL A 44 14.31 -6.98 -3.31
N GLN A 45 13.63 -6.53 -4.34
CA GLN A 45 14.24 -5.60 -5.27
C GLN A 45 14.52 -4.26 -4.59
N GLN A 46 13.62 -3.78 -3.75
CA GLN A 46 13.82 -2.51 -3.09
C GLN A 46 14.95 -2.53 -2.09
N GLN A 47 15.20 -3.64 -1.43
CA GLN A 47 16.31 -3.71 -0.50
C GLN A 47 17.63 -3.55 -1.24
N LYS A 48 17.71 -3.95 -2.49
CA LYS A 48 18.93 -3.78 -3.24
C LYS A 48 19.09 -2.34 -3.69
N ASP A 49 18.03 -1.73 -4.17
CA ASP A 49 18.10 -0.39 -4.72
C ASP A 49 18.06 0.68 -3.65
N HIS A 50 17.28 0.46 -2.61
CA HIS A 50 17.10 1.46 -1.57
C HIS A 50 17.12 0.76 -0.20
N PRO A 51 18.29 0.45 0.33
CA PRO A 51 18.38 -0.26 1.60
C PRO A 51 17.73 0.54 2.72
N GLY A 52 17.06 -0.15 3.60
CA GLY A 52 16.40 0.49 4.72
C GLY A 52 15.26 -0.36 5.23
N GLN A 53 14.49 0.21 6.14
CA GLN A 53 13.37 -0.48 6.73
C GLN A 53 12.08 -0.02 6.09
N VAL A 54 11.31 -0.93 5.55
CA VAL A 54 10.03 -0.57 4.93
C VAL A 54 9.02 -0.38 6.04
N LEU A 55 8.48 0.81 6.15
CA LEU A 55 7.54 1.14 7.19
C LEU A 55 6.10 1.00 6.75
N GLU A 56 5.84 1.18 5.47
CA GLU A 56 4.47 1.19 5.00
C GLU A 56 4.42 0.74 3.55
N VAL A 57 3.38 0.01 3.19
CA VAL A 57 3.18 -0.47 1.83
C VAL A 57 1.72 -0.26 1.48
N GLU A 58 1.46 0.31 0.31
CA GLU A 58 0.10 0.43 -0.20
C GLU A 58 0.07 0.02 -1.66
N LEU A 59 -1.00 -0.59 -2.09
CA LEU A 59 -1.21 -0.92 -3.48
C LEU A 59 -2.38 -0.07 -3.96
N GLU A 60 -2.16 0.74 -4.97
CA GLU A 60 -3.17 1.67 -5.44
C GLU A 60 -3.38 1.56 -6.94
N ARG A 61 -4.52 2.03 -7.40
CA ARG A 61 -4.78 2.10 -8.80
C ARG A 61 -4.73 3.56 -9.22
N ASP A 62 -3.83 3.90 -10.12
CA ASP A 62 -3.63 5.27 -10.51
C ASP A 62 -3.63 5.35 -12.04
N ASP A 63 -4.64 6.01 -12.60
CA ASP A 63 -4.77 6.12 -14.04
C ASP A 63 -4.76 4.76 -14.72
N GLY A 64 -5.46 3.82 -14.15
CA GLY A 64 -5.56 2.50 -14.76
C GLY A 64 -4.34 1.63 -14.55
N ARG A 65 -3.36 2.12 -13.81
CA ARG A 65 -2.13 1.36 -13.57
C ARG A 65 -2.07 0.97 -12.11
N TRP A 66 -1.61 -0.22 -11.84
CA TRP A 66 -1.39 -0.64 -10.45
C TRP A 66 -0.04 -0.13 -10.00
N VAL A 67 -0.01 0.47 -8.83
CA VAL A 67 1.18 1.10 -8.29
C VAL A 67 1.37 0.68 -6.84
N TYR A 68 2.59 0.29 -6.49
CA TYR A 68 2.94 0.08 -5.09
C TYR A 68 3.54 1.38 -4.55
N GLU A 69 3.09 1.79 -3.37
CA GLU A 69 3.67 2.94 -2.71
C GLU A 69 4.36 2.45 -1.46
N LEU A 70 5.62 2.76 -1.30
CA LEU A 70 6.41 2.30 -0.17
C LEU A 70 6.97 3.48 0.59
N LYS A 71 7.03 3.36 1.92
CA LYS A 71 7.76 4.32 2.73
C LYS A 71 8.90 3.56 3.37
N VAL A 72 10.11 4.03 3.15
CA VAL A 72 11.32 3.35 3.57
C VAL A 72 12.13 4.29 4.46
N LEU A 73 12.47 3.81 5.66
CA LEU A 73 13.34 4.54 6.55
C LEU A 73 14.76 4.15 6.21
N GLN A 74 15.53 5.08 5.70
CA GLN A 74 16.90 4.79 5.27
C GLN A 74 17.87 4.81 6.44
N PRO A 75 19.02 4.18 6.31
CA PRO A 75 19.98 4.15 7.42
C PRO A 75 20.40 5.52 7.93
N ASP A 76 20.35 6.53 7.09
CA ASP A 76 20.73 7.87 7.50
C ASP A 76 19.58 8.60 8.18
N GLY A 77 18.46 7.95 8.40
CA GLY A 77 17.32 8.56 9.07
C GLY A 77 16.35 9.28 8.17
N GLN A 78 16.62 9.34 6.89
CA GLN A 78 15.69 10.00 5.99
C GLN A 78 14.56 9.07 5.62
N LEU A 79 13.41 9.63 5.38
CA LEU A 79 12.24 8.87 4.96
C LEU A 79 12.08 9.00 3.46
N LEU A 80 12.08 7.88 2.79
CA LEU A 80 11.98 7.83 1.34
C LEU A 80 10.61 7.31 0.95
N LYS A 81 9.91 8.03 0.09
CA LYS A 81 8.64 7.59 -0.42
C LYS A 81 8.83 7.17 -1.87
N LEU A 82 8.46 5.96 -2.20
CA LEU A 82 8.64 5.42 -3.54
C LEU A 82 7.31 5.03 -4.13
N GLU A 83 7.15 5.26 -5.42
CA GLU A 83 6.02 4.73 -6.15
C GLU A 83 6.59 3.85 -7.26
N LEU A 84 6.13 2.64 -7.32
CA LEU A 84 6.65 1.66 -8.25
C LEU A 84 5.53 1.13 -9.11
N ASP A 85 5.84 0.88 -10.37
CA ASP A 85 4.89 0.19 -11.22
C ASP A 85 4.74 -1.22 -10.67
N ALA A 86 3.52 -1.62 -10.35
CA ALA A 86 3.31 -2.90 -9.70
C ALA A 86 3.51 -4.07 -10.65
N GLN A 87 3.45 -3.85 -11.94
CA GLN A 87 3.62 -4.92 -12.89
C GLN A 87 5.09 -5.19 -13.19
N SER A 88 5.90 -4.16 -13.28
CA SER A 88 7.30 -4.31 -13.64
C SER A 88 8.26 -4.12 -12.47
N GLY A 89 7.83 -3.44 -11.42
CA GLY A 89 8.72 -3.11 -10.31
C GLY A 89 9.55 -1.87 -10.56
N VAL A 90 9.35 -1.20 -11.66
CA VAL A 90 10.15 -0.03 -12.00
C VAL A 90 9.72 1.15 -11.14
N THR A 91 10.69 1.90 -10.63
CA THR A 91 10.40 3.07 -9.82
C THR A 91 9.87 4.20 -10.70
N LEU A 92 8.69 4.66 -10.38
CA LEU A 92 8.06 5.74 -11.13
C LEU A 92 8.29 7.09 -10.47
N LYS A 93 8.38 7.13 -9.15
CA LYS A 93 8.55 8.38 -8.45
C LYS A 93 9.30 8.13 -7.15
N ARG A 94 10.16 9.07 -6.79
CA ARG A 94 10.96 8.95 -5.60
C ARG A 94 10.97 10.31 -4.91
N LYS A 95 10.65 10.35 -3.63
CA LYS A 95 10.60 11.59 -2.90
C LYS A 95 11.22 11.38 -1.52
N ILE A 96 12.15 12.25 -1.16
CA ILE A 96 12.79 12.16 0.12
C ILE A 96 12.13 13.13 1.08
N ARG A 97 11.78 12.68 2.27
CA ARG A 97 11.22 13.52 3.29
C ARG A 97 12.15 13.53 4.47
N THR A 98 12.34 14.70 5.05
CA THR A 98 13.18 14.81 6.18
C THR A 98 12.38 14.46 7.38
N ARG A 99 12.85 13.47 8.17
CA ARG A 99 12.12 13.07 9.22
C ARG A 99 12.00 14.11 10.25
N ALA A 100 12.87 14.95 10.32
CA ALA A 100 12.86 15.93 11.33
C ALA A 100 11.81 16.95 11.22
N SER A 101 11.09 16.98 10.22
CA SER A 101 10.21 18.03 10.12
C SER A 101 9.15 17.84 11.10
N PRO A 102 8.92 18.55 11.98
CA PRO A 102 7.89 18.35 12.98
C PRO A 102 6.57 18.76 12.46
#